data_2a29a6b17388bf97b6bb7139b0347a02
#
_entry.id   2a29a6b17388bf97b6bb7139b0347a02
#
_cell.length_a   1.000
_cell.length_b   1.000
_cell.length_c   1.000
_cell.angle_alpha   90.00
_cell.angle_beta   90.00
_cell.angle_gamma   90.00
#
_symmetry.space_group_name_H-M   'P 1'
#
loop_
_entity.id
_entity.type
_entity.pdbx_description
1 polymer ?
#
loop_
_entity_poly.entity_id
_entity_poly.type
_entity_poly.pdbx_seq_one_letter_code
_entity_poly.pdbx_strand_id
1 'polypeptide(L)'
;MVTYINHIDAIIKHADERCKEHGSRLTVKRKQVLTVLVMSNKALSAYELVDVYKQEFGHNMPAMSVYRILEFLENENLAHKLSLVNKYVACTHISYLHTRCIPQFLICRDCSKVEEINIKSTIISELNANINESGFKLLSRQLEIDCVCEACI
;
A
#
# COMPACT_ATOMS: atom_id res chain seq x y z
N MET A 1 -5.41 -2.06 -23.48
CA MET A 1 -5.59 -0.69 -22.94
C MET A 1 -6.95 -0.50 -22.26
N VAL A 2 -8.05 -0.78 -22.92
CA VAL A 2 -9.40 -0.65 -22.33
C VAL A 2 -9.60 -1.53 -21.08
N THR A 3 -9.09 -2.74 -21.08
CA THR A 3 -9.22 -3.68 -19.94
C THR A 3 -8.47 -3.22 -18.69
N TYR A 4 -7.34 -2.56 -18.85
CA TYR A 4 -6.52 -2.07 -17.73
C TYR A 4 -7.17 -0.85 -17.05
N ILE A 5 -7.71 0.07 -17.85
CA ILE A 5 -8.43 1.26 -17.34
C ILE A 5 -9.68 0.82 -16.57
N ASN A 6 -10.46 -0.13 -17.11
CA ASN A 6 -11.63 -0.68 -16.44
C ASN A 6 -11.29 -1.34 -15.10
N HIS A 7 -10.10 -1.94 -14.99
CA HIS A 7 -9.64 -2.56 -13.74
C HIS A 7 -9.32 -1.50 -12.67
N ILE A 8 -8.63 -0.42 -13.04
CA ILE A 8 -8.32 0.68 -12.12
C ILE A 8 -9.59 1.37 -11.63
N ASP A 9 -10.53 1.66 -12.54
CA ASP A 9 -11.82 2.29 -12.20
C ASP A 9 -12.62 1.43 -11.22
N ALA A 10 -12.60 0.11 -11.38
CA ALA A 10 -13.24 -0.82 -10.45
C ALA A 10 -12.59 -0.75 -9.06
N ILE A 11 -11.27 -0.73 -8.97
CA ILE A 11 -10.54 -0.60 -7.70
C ILE A 11 -10.89 0.73 -7.01
N ILE A 12 -10.88 1.84 -7.73
CA ILE A 12 -11.21 3.15 -7.18
C ILE A 12 -12.66 3.21 -6.71
N LYS A 13 -13.59 2.58 -7.42
CA LYS A 13 -14.98 2.45 -7.00
C LYS A 13 -15.12 1.69 -5.68
N HIS A 14 -14.45 0.55 -5.53
CA HIS A 14 -14.44 -0.22 -4.28
C HIS A 14 -13.83 0.58 -3.12
N ALA A 15 -12.76 1.34 -3.38
CA ALA A 15 -12.16 2.23 -2.39
C ALA A 15 -13.13 3.33 -1.94
N ASP A 16 -13.88 3.94 -2.87
CA ASP A 16 -14.88 4.97 -2.57
C ASP A 16 -16.04 4.40 -1.72
N GLU A 17 -16.53 3.22 -2.07
CA GLU A 17 -17.56 2.50 -1.31
C GLU A 17 -17.10 2.18 0.11
N ARG A 18 -15.87 1.69 0.28
CA ARG A 18 -15.27 1.41 1.60
C ARG A 18 -15.17 2.67 2.46
N CYS A 19 -14.71 3.79 1.90
CA CYS A 19 -14.66 5.06 2.62
C CYS A 19 -16.04 5.50 3.09
N LYS A 20 -17.07 5.40 2.23
CA LYS A 20 -18.46 5.73 2.59
C LYS A 20 -18.98 4.87 3.73
N GLU A 21 -18.71 3.58 3.72
CA GLU A 21 -19.08 2.65 4.80
C GLU A 21 -18.42 3.04 6.14
N HIS A 22 -17.20 3.57 6.12
CA HIS A 22 -16.48 4.06 7.30
C HIS A 22 -16.85 5.50 7.69
N GLY A 23 -17.76 6.16 6.97
CA GLY A 23 -18.14 7.55 7.23
C GLY A 23 -17.10 8.57 6.76
N SER A 24 -16.16 8.18 5.92
CA SER A 24 -15.14 9.05 5.35
C SER A 24 -15.42 9.36 3.87
N ARG A 25 -14.64 10.24 3.28
CA ARG A 25 -14.82 10.66 1.88
C ARG A 25 -13.54 10.52 1.07
N LEU A 26 -13.61 9.78 -0.01
CA LEU A 26 -12.55 9.69 -1.01
C LEU A 26 -12.71 10.84 -2.02
N THR A 27 -12.11 12.00 -1.71
CA THR A 27 -12.15 13.19 -2.57
C THR A 27 -11.46 12.95 -3.91
N VAL A 28 -11.68 13.85 -4.89
CA VAL A 28 -11.03 13.75 -6.21
C VAL A 28 -9.51 13.65 -6.10
N LYS A 29 -8.86 14.48 -5.28
CA LYS A 29 -7.40 14.43 -5.09
C LYS A 29 -6.94 13.13 -4.44
N ARG A 30 -7.68 12.60 -3.48
CA ARG A 30 -7.40 11.30 -2.84
C ARG A 30 -7.53 10.15 -3.85
N LYS A 31 -8.56 10.18 -4.71
CA LYS A 31 -8.71 9.21 -5.81
C LYS A 31 -7.54 9.26 -6.77
N GLN A 32 -7.10 10.45 -7.14
CA GLN A 32 -5.96 10.65 -8.06
C GLN A 32 -4.65 10.09 -7.47
N VAL A 33 -4.36 10.37 -6.20
CA VAL A 33 -3.17 9.82 -5.52
C VAL A 33 -3.24 8.30 -5.42
N LEU A 34 -4.41 7.74 -5.06
CA LEU A 34 -4.60 6.30 -5.03
C LEU A 34 -4.43 5.68 -6.42
N THR A 35 -4.94 6.33 -7.46
CA THR A 35 -4.76 5.89 -8.86
C THR A 35 -3.30 5.79 -9.23
N VAL A 36 -2.47 6.78 -8.88
CA VAL A 36 -1.03 6.74 -9.13
C VAL A 36 -0.39 5.53 -8.44
N LEU A 37 -0.73 5.25 -7.18
CA LEU A 37 -0.23 4.09 -6.47
C LEU A 37 -0.67 2.76 -7.11
N VAL A 38 -1.93 2.65 -7.51
CA VAL A 38 -2.48 1.46 -8.18
C VAL A 38 -1.82 1.20 -9.53
N MET A 39 -1.53 2.26 -10.28
CA MET A 39 -0.84 2.17 -11.59
C MET A 39 0.64 1.82 -11.45
N SER A 40 1.25 2.10 -10.33
CA SER A 40 2.68 1.85 -10.13
C SER A 40 2.94 0.36 -9.86
N ASN A 41 3.90 -0.19 -10.59
CA ASN A 41 4.38 -1.57 -10.37
C ASN A 41 5.42 -1.68 -9.25
N LYS A 42 5.76 -0.56 -8.63
CA LYS A 42 6.77 -0.47 -7.55
C LYS A 42 6.31 0.50 -6.48
N ALA A 43 6.89 0.39 -5.31
CA ALA A 43 6.67 1.35 -4.24
C ALA A 43 7.19 2.74 -4.64
N LEU A 44 6.46 3.79 -4.25
CA LEU A 44 6.80 5.19 -4.50
C LEU A 44 7.01 5.93 -3.17
N SER A 45 8.07 6.74 -3.11
CA SER A 45 8.20 7.76 -2.06
C SER A 45 7.18 8.88 -2.29
N ALA A 46 6.94 9.70 -1.27
CA ALA A 46 6.03 10.84 -1.41
C ALA A 46 6.50 11.82 -2.51
N TYR A 47 7.80 12.02 -2.65
CA TYR A 47 8.36 12.89 -3.69
C TYR A 47 8.23 12.28 -5.10
N GLU A 48 8.54 10.98 -5.26
CA GLU A 48 8.30 10.28 -6.53
C GLU A 48 6.82 10.34 -6.92
N LEU A 49 5.92 10.24 -5.93
CA LEU A 49 4.48 10.32 -6.14
C LEU A 49 4.05 11.72 -6.62
N VAL A 50 4.64 12.80 -6.07
CA VAL A 50 4.43 14.18 -6.56
C VAL A 50 4.78 14.30 -8.03
N ASP A 51 5.93 13.74 -8.45
CA ASP A 51 6.39 13.81 -9.83
C ASP A 51 5.47 13.04 -10.78
N VAL A 52 5.09 11.81 -10.42
CA VAL A 52 4.16 10.99 -11.21
C VAL A 52 2.78 11.64 -11.28
N TYR A 53 2.29 12.18 -10.17
CA TYR A 53 1.02 12.90 -10.12
C TYR A 53 0.98 14.08 -11.09
N LYS A 54 2.07 14.88 -11.14
CA LYS A 54 2.21 15.99 -12.09
C LYS A 54 2.19 15.51 -13.54
N GLN A 55 2.87 14.40 -13.84
CA GLN A 55 2.89 13.81 -15.18
C GLN A 55 1.52 13.34 -15.63
N GLU A 56 0.78 12.68 -14.73
CA GLU A 56 -0.54 12.10 -15.04
C GLU A 56 -1.67 13.13 -15.10
N PHE A 57 -1.68 14.10 -14.20
CA PHE A 57 -2.79 15.05 -14.03
C PHE A 57 -2.49 16.48 -14.45
N GLY A 58 -1.23 16.78 -14.83
CA GLY A 58 -0.84 18.06 -15.41
C GLY A 58 -0.76 19.25 -14.44
N HIS A 59 -0.90 19.03 -13.13
CA HIS A 59 -0.78 20.08 -12.12
C HIS A 59 0.01 19.62 -10.90
N ASN A 60 0.58 20.58 -10.19
CA ASN A 60 1.40 20.33 -9.02
C ASN A 60 0.54 20.05 -7.76
N MET A 61 1.01 19.15 -6.94
CA MET A 61 0.51 18.96 -5.58
C MET A 61 1.66 19.17 -4.60
N PRO A 62 1.51 20.03 -3.57
CA PRO A 62 2.54 20.18 -2.54
C PRO A 62 2.80 18.87 -1.81
N ALA A 63 4.06 18.57 -1.47
CA ALA A 63 4.44 17.36 -0.78
C ALA A 63 3.66 17.15 0.53
N MET A 64 3.39 18.20 1.30
CA MET A 64 2.59 18.14 2.54
C MET A 64 1.14 17.67 2.26
N SER A 65 0.57 18.06 1.13
CA SER A 65 -0.75 17.57 0.72
C SER A 65 -0.73 16.09 0.39
N VAL A 66 0.34 15.63 -0.27
CA VAL A 66 0.55 14.21 -0.56
C VAL A 66 0.67 13.41 0.73
N TYR A 67 1.46 13.84 1.70
CA TYR A 67 1.61 13.16 2.99
C TYR A 67 0.28 13.03 3.74
N ARG A 68 -0.55 14.09 3.76
CA ARG A 68 -1.89 14.04 4.38
C ARG A 68 -2.83 13.08 3.67
N ILE A 69 -2.74 13.01 2.34
CA ILE A 69 -3.53 12.06 1.56
C ILE A 69 -3.06 10.63 1.81
N LEU A 70 -1.74 10.40 1.85
CA LEU A 70 -1.18 9.08 2.16
C LEU A 70 -1.59 8.60 3.56
N GLU A 71 -1.54 9.47 4.57
CA GLU A 71 -2.03 9.16 5.92
C GLU A 71 -3.51 8.77 5.92
N PHE A 72 -4.35 9.50 5.18
CA PHE A 72 -5.75 9.14 4.99
C PHE A 72 -5.91 7.76 4.36
N LEU A 73 -5.16 7.48 3.27
CA LEU A 73 -5.22 6.19 2.57
C LEU A 73 -4.74 5.03 3.45
N GLU A 74 -3.72 5.24 4.28
CA GLU A 74 -3.28 4.25 5.28
C GLU A 74 -4.37 3.98 6.32
N ASN A 75 -4.98 5.02 6.87
CA ASN A 75 -6.05 4.89 7.88
C ASN A 75 -7.28 4.15 7.34
N GLU A 76 -7.56 4.29 6.04
CA GLU A 76 -8.64 3.56 5.36
C GLU A 76 -8.20 2.17 4.83
N ASN A 77 -6.97 1.75 5.09
CA ASN A 77 -6.38 0.50 4.58
C ASN A 77 -6.40 0.40 3.04
N LEU A 78 -6.25 1.52 2.36
CA LEU A 78 -6.18 1.61 0.90
C LEU A 78 -4.75 1.67 0.39
N ALA A 79 -3.80 2.04 1.25
CA ALA A 79 -2.38 2.05 0.98
C ALA A 79 -1.60 1.57 2.20
N HIS A 80 -0.36 1.15 1.98
CA HIS A 80 0.55 0.71 3.02
C HIS A 80 1.88 1.45 2.91
N LYS A 81 2.36 1.95 4.06
CA LYS A 81 3.71 2.50 4.17
C LYS A 81 4.69 1.36 4.43
N LEU A 82 5.74 1.30 3.64
CA LEU A 82 6.87 0.39 3.80
C LEU A 82 7.99 1.14 4.52
N SER A 83 8.16 0.90 5.82
CA SER A 83 9.12 1.61 6.66
C SER A 83 10.56 1.30 6.28
N LEU A 84 10.84 0.08 5.82
CA LEU A 84 12.16 -0.37 5.41
C LEU A 84 12.76 0.47 4.27
N VAL A 85 11.92 0.95 3.35
CA VAL A 85 12.34 1.74 2.18
C VAL A 85 11.75 3.16 2.17
N ASN A 86 10.94 3.50 3.17
CA ASN A 86 10.22 4.79 3.26
C ASN A 86 9.42 5.12 2.00
N LYS A 87 8.67 4.15 1.50
CA LYS A 87 7.84 4.23 0.30
C LYS A 87 6.43 3.70 0.57
N TYR A 88 5.54 3.90 -0.37
CA TYR A 88 4.12 3.55 -0.28
C TYR A 88 3.70 2.66 -1.44
N VAL A 89 2.78 1.74 -1.16
CA VAL A 89 2.12 0.89 -2.16
C VAL A 89 0.61 0.94 -1.95
N ALA A 90 -0.15 0.76 -3.03
CA ALA A 90 -1.58 0.52 -2.92
C ALA A 90 -1.84 -0.85 -2.28
N CYS A 91 -2.91 -0.97 -1.49
CA CYS A 91 -3.35 -2.26 -0.98
C CYS A 91 -3.84 -3.14 -2.13
N THR A 92 -3.35 -4.37 -2.24
CA THR A 92 -3.80 -5.32 -3.28
C THR A 92 -5.19 -5.88 -3.00
N HIS A 93 -5.69 -5.73 -1.77
CA HIS A 93 -6.98 -6.27 -1.33
C HIS A 93 -8.13 -5.24 -1.31
N ILE A 94 -7.99 -4.11 -2.01
CA ILE A 94 -9.04 -3.07 -2.06
C ILE A 94 -10.36 -3.63 -2.59
N SER A 95 -10.30 -4.51 -3.60
CA SER A 95 -11.47 -5.11 -4.25
C SER A 95 -12.08 -6.29 -3.48
N TYR A 96 -11.43 -6.76 -2.42
CA TYR A 96 -11.91 -7.90 -1.65
C TYR A 96 -12.62 -7.44 -0.38
N LEU A 97 -13.91 -7.71 -0.30
CA LEU A 97 -14.70 -7.54 0.92
C LEU A 97 -14.23 -8.57 1.95
N HIS A 98 -13.75 -8.14 3.09
CA HIS A 98 -13.55 -8.96 4.30
C HIS A 98 -12.29 -9.81 4.44
N THR A 99 -11.22 -9.56 3.76
CA THR A 99 -9.98 -10.20 4.18
C THR A 99 -9.35 -9.41 5.33
N ARG A 100 -9.44 -9.93 6.55
CA ARG A 100 -8.58 -9.52 7.67
C ARG A 100 -7.14 -9.98 7.42
N CYS A 101 -6.66 -9.76 6.20
CA CYS A 101 -5.29 -10.07 5.84
C CYS A 101 -4.39 -9.02 6.46
N ILE A 102 -3.47 -9.47 7.26
CA ILE A 102 -2.37 -8.64 7.71
C ILE A 102 -1.36 -8.66 6.58
N PRO A 103 -1.10 -7.53 5.92
CA PRO A 103 -0.20 -7.50 4.77
C PRO A 103 1.22 -7.81 5.19
N GLN A 104 1.88 -8.68 4.43
CA GLN A 104 3.28 -9.01 4.57
C GLN A 104 3.96 -8.65 3.25
N PHE A 105 5.10 -7.99 3.30
CA PHE A 105 5.77 -7.48 2.12
C PHE A 105 7.16 -8.09 1.94
N LEU A 106 7.40 -8.61 0.74
CA LEU A 106 8.74 -8.92 0.25
C LEU A 106 9.25 -7.71 -0.52
N ILE A 107 10.42 -7.20 -0.18
CA ILE A 107 11.00 -6.02 -0.80
C ILE A 107 12.36 -6.40 -1.39
N CYS A 108 12.50 -6.29 -2.70
CA CYS A 108 13.77 -6.53 -3.36
C CYS A 108 14.70 -5.34 -3.14
N ARG A 109 15.88 -5.58 -2.53
CA ARG A 109 16.88 -4.53 -2.28
C ARG A 109 17.51 -3.95 -3.56
N ASP A 110 17.55 -4.73 -4.64
CA ASP A 110 18.26 -4.34 -5.87
C ASP A 110 17.38 -3.54 -6.82
N CYS A 111 16.13 -3.94 -7.04
CA CYS A 111 15.23 -3.28 -7.99
C CYS A 111 14.03 -2.59 -7.37
N SER A 112 13.88 -2.64 -6.04
CA SER A 112 12.74 -2.08 -5.29
C SER A 112 11.37 -2.67 -5.65
N LYS A 113 11.33 -3.83 -6.30
CA LYS A 113 10.09 -4.59 -6.50
C LYS A 113 9.51 -4.97 -5.15
N VAL A 114 8.21 -4.78 -5.00
CA VAL A 114 7.46 -5.15 -3.80
C VAL A 114 6.41 -6.19 -4.16
N GLU A 115 6.33 -7.24 -3.36
CA GLU A 115 5.32 -8.28 -3.45
C GLU A 115 4.57 -8.36 -2.12
N GLU A 116 3.26 -8.22 -2.15
CA GLU A 116 2.41 -8.46 -0.98
C GLU A 116 2.04 -9.94 -0.93
N ILE A 117 2.34 -10.59 0.19
CA ILE A 117 2.07 -12.02 0.39
C ILE A 117 1.16 -12.24 1.61
N ASN A 118 0.43 -13.36 1.56
CA ASN A 118 -0.33 -13.85 2.70
C ASN A 118 0.47 -14.92 3.44
N ILE A 119 0.71 -14.69 4.72
CA ILE A 119 1.36 -15.66 5.59
C ILE A 119 0.28 -16.36 6.44
N LYS A 120 0.44 -17.66 6.63
CA LYS A 120 -0.46 -18.44 7.47
C LYS A 120 -0.49 -17.88 8.89
N SER A 121 -1.67 -17.80 9.48
CA SER A 121 -1.87 -17.28 10.84
C SER A 121 -1.05 -18.04 11.89
N THR A 122 -0.79 -19.31 11.68
CA THR A 122 0.07 -20.14 12.54
C THR A 122 1.51 -19.62 12.62
N ILE A 123 2.09 -19.19 11.49
CA ILE A 123 3.44 -18.64 11.43
C ILE A 123 3.52 -17.32 12.20
N ILE A 124 2.53 -16.46 12.03
CA ILE A 124 2.45 -15.19 12.77
C ILE A 124 2.29 -15.43 14.27
N SER A 125 1.49 -16.44 14.65
CA SER A 125 1.31 -16.81 16.07
C SER A 125 2.59 -17.35 16.70
N GLU A 126 3.35 -18.18 15.99
CA GLU A 126 4.66 -18.69 16.43
C GLU A 126 5.69 -17.57 16.56
N LEU A 127 5.76 -16.67 15.58
CA LEU A 127 6.63 -15.49 15.65
C LEU A 127 6.29 -14.64 16.88
N ASN A 128 5.01 -14.37 17.10
CA ASN A 128 4.56 -13.56 18.24
C ASN A 128 4.90 -14.25 19.60
N ALA A 129 4.77 -15.58 19.68
CA ALA A 129 5.17 -16.34 20.85
C ALA A 129 6.66 -16.18 21.14
N ASN A 130 7.51 -16.34 20.14
CA ASN A 130 8.97 -16.17 20.27
C ASN A 130 9.36 -14.73 20.70
N ILE A 131 8.66 -13.73 20.16
CA ILE A 131 8.85 -12.32 20.53
C ILE A 131 8.49 -12.10 22.01
N ASN A 132 7.36 -12.65 22.45
CA ASN A 132 6.89 -12.53 23.84
C ASN A 132 7.83 -13.25 24.82
N GLU A 133 8.33 -14.44 24.47
CA GLU A 133 9.31 -15.18 25.28
C GLU A 133 10.63 -14.41 25.44
N SER A 134 10.98 -13.58 24.45
CA SER A 134 12.15 -12.70 24.50
C SER A 134 11.91 -11.39 25.29
N GLY A 135 10.72 -11.23 25.89
CA GLY A 135 10.36 -10.03 26.68
C GLY A 135 9.94 -8.82 25.85
N PHE A 136 9.61 -9.02 24.58
CA PHE A 136 9.13 -7.99 23.67
C PHE A 136 7.66 -8.20 23.33
N LYS A 137 7.01 -7.13 22.86
CA LYS A 137 5.63 -7.15 22.37
C LYS A 137 5.57 -6.68 20.92
N LEU A 138 4.96 -7.46 20.05
CA LEU A 138 4.74 -7.07 18.66
C LEU A 138 3.72 -5.93 18.60
N LEU A 139 4.12 -4.77 18.10
CA LEU A 139 3.25 -3.60 17.93
C LEU A 139 2.58 -3.56 16.55
N SER A 140 3.31 -3.93 15.52
CA SER A 140 2.79 -4.00 14.16
C SER A 140 2.77 -5.45 13.69
N ARG A 141 1.65 -5.85 13.10
CA ARG A 141 1.54 -7.16 12.46
C ARG A 141 2.00 -7.16 11.00
N GLN A 142 2.25 -5.97 10.43
CA GLN A 142 2.85 -5.84 9.11
C GLN A 142 4.33 -6.17 9.20
N LEU A 143 4.75 -7.19 8.47
CA LEU A 143 6.16 -7.54 8.33
C LEU A 143 6.68 -7.08 6.97
N GLU A 144 7.90 -6.56 6.97
CA GLU A 144 8.63 -6.17 5.79
C GLU A 144 9.91 -7.00 5.74
N ILE A 145 10.09 -7.75 4.66
CA ILE A 145 11.18 -8.71 4.54
C ILE A 145 12.10 -8.27 3.40
N ASP A 146 13.36 -8.03 3.74
CA ASP A 146 14.41 -7.65 2.79
C ASP A 146 14.82 -8.89 1.99
N CYS A 147 14.65 -8.84 0.68
CA CYS A 147 14.82 -9.98 -0.22
C CYS A 147 15.60 -9.59 -1.48
N VAL A 148 15.86 -10.58 -2.33
CA VAL A 148 16.28 -10.38 -3.72
C VAL A 148 15.27 -11.13 -4.60
N CYS A 149 14.70 -10.47 -5.60
CA CYS A 149 13.72 -11.10 -6.48
C CYS A 149 14.41 -11.98 -7.53
N GLU A 150 13.66 -12.91 -8.11
CA GLU A 150 14.16 -13.86 -9.12
C GLU A 150 14.89 -13.18 -10.28
N ALA A 151 14.45 -11.99 -10.71
CA ALA A 151 15.10 -11.24 -11.78
C ALA A 151 16.45 -10.61 -11.38
N CYS A 152 16.76 -10.55 -10.09
CA CYS A 152 17.99 -9.95 -9.54
C CYS A 152 18.97 -10.98 -8.96
N ILE A 153 18.59 -12.26 -8.88
CA ILE A 153 19.46 -13.36 -8.40
C ILE A 153 20.58 -13.64 -9.40
#